data_baa8463e58e534487e480a20501cc804
#
_entry.id   baa8463e58e534487e480a20501cc804
#
_cell.length_a   1.000
_cell.length_b   1.000
_cell.length_c   1.000
_cell.angle_alpha   90.00
_cell.angle_beta   90.00
_cell.angle_gamma   90.00
#
_symmetry.space_group_name_H-M   'P 1'
#
loop_
_entity.id
_entity.type
_entity.pdbx_description
1 polymer ?
#
loop_
_entity_poly.entity_id
_entity_poly.type
_entity_poly.pdbx_seq_one_letter_code
_entity_poly.pdbx_strand_id
1 'polypeptide(L)'
;MDYGYERLQDGNKYLSETVDTDMRNTYSAGIDFSWQATPTSKLFVNSSVNLLAGPGVTATETQVYQGTTTLDGILRARNDYVEQKTLRYSNSLNYLYRPSEKHQLSITADWTRFDGTARCEQPNTYYSATNMLVRSDFFYSQPDKDIDIYALLADYKYKPNDESEWLTGAKTSFIRSHNTFLFEKNGAIDTQRSNTFHYDEGNIEGYTQYTHTLGKLELSAGLRLEYMHTSSKLNAYSSQDGEEHSDSHLRLFPNLSISYALNEQSKVALLYSRRQDKPRYEDLNPFEYLLDELSYWKGNPFLKPQISNKLILSYVWNSLSLNLSYSKLDDYFTSITDALGTTKTVMTTKNIGAQQQVGLEGLFSKRLTPWWDFSANLGLYYFVNKLDYETYKEEYKRPSCLMSVSNSILLPLGLNLELSGRYHSKHQGGSYEVIRPNGSLDIGLSRMWADDRLRLSLLMTDIFHTDRWDNYGHKGALDLTTWFGSESRKVILRLSYSLGKQKFNKVESSLGELDRL
;
A
#
# COMPACT_ATOMS: atom_id res chain seq x y z
N MET A 1 16.79 -10.27 0.12
CA MET A 1 16.47 -9.38 1.25
C MET A 1 16.92 -10.01 2.54
N ASP A 2 17.52 -9.21 3.45
CA ASP A 2 17.93 -9.68 4.76
C ASP A 2 17.14 -8.95 5.82
N TYR A 3 16.49 -9.68 6.71
CA TYR A 3 15.74 -9.10 7.82
C TYR A 3 15.84 -9.98 9.05
N GLY A 4 15.43 -9.46 10.19
CA GLY A 4 15.44 -10.21 11.41
C GLY A 4 14.77 -9.48 12.56
N TYR A 5 14.80 -10.12 13.71
CA TYR A 5 14.31 -9.53 14.95
C TYR A 5 15.08 -10.00 16.17
N GLU A 6 15.14 -9.12 17.16
CA GLU A 6 15.40 -9.48 18.54
C GLU A 6 14.09 -9.30 19.34
N ARG A 7 13.65 -10.36 19.99
CA ARG A 7 12.45 -10.40 20.79
C ARG A 7 12.76 -10.82 22.20
N LEU A 8 12.33 -10.02 23.17
CA LEU A 8 12.28 -10.44 24.58
C LEU A 8 10.82 -10.68 24.94
N GLN A 9 10.51 -11.89 25.41
CA GLN A 9 9.15 -12.30 25.75
C GLN A 9 9.21 -13.19 27.00
N ASP A 10 8.46 -12.79 28.04
CA ASP A 10 8.42 -13.50 29.34
C ASP A 10 9.80 -13.85 29.88
N GLY A 11 10.75 -12.90 29.76
CA GLY A 11 12.12 -13.04 30.25
C GLY A 11 13.07 -13.85 29.37
N ASN A 12 12.59 -14.46 28.27
CA ASN A 12 13.42 -15.18 27.31
C ASN A 12 13.72 -14.32 26.07
N LYS A 13 14.89 -14.54 25.48
CA LYS A 13 15.34 -13.83 24.28
C LYS A 13 15.30 -14.76 23.08
N TYR A 14 14.84 -14.21 21.95
CA TYR A 14 14.83 -14.82 20.62
C TYR A 14 15.55 -13.89 19.66
N LEU A 15 16.59 -14.39 18.99
CA LEU A 15 17.34 -13.65 17.97
C LEU A 15 17.17 -14.36 16.62
N SER A 16 16.49 -13.74 15.68
CA SER A 16 16.18 -14.31 14.38
C SER A 16 16.84 -13.54 13.25
N GLU A 17 17.46 -14.27 12.33
CA GLU A 17 18.00 -13.76 11.08
C GLU A 17 17.37 -14.51 9.92
N THR A 18 16.93 -13.77 8.89
CA THR A 18 16.22 -14.31 7.74
C THR A 18 16.83 -13.77 6.46
N VAL A 19 17.08 -14.68 5.53
CA VAL A 19 17.43 -14.35 4.14
C VAL A 19 16.28 -14.77 3.24
N ASP A 20 15.73 -13.80 2.50
CA ASP A 20 14.64 -14.00 1.57
C ASP A 20 15.09 -13.77 0.13
N THR A 21 14.85 -14.76 -0.73
CA THR A 21 15.22 -14.75 -2.14
C THR A 21 13.98 -14.97 -3.00
N ASP A 22 13.51 -13.90 -3.64
CA ASP A 22 12.40 -13.93 -4.60
C ASP A 22 12.95 -14.10 -6.02
N MET A 23 12.51 -15.13 -6.73
CA MET A 23 12.92 -15.46 -8.10
C MET A 23 11.75 -15.40 -9.08
N ARG A 24 10.66 -14.73 -8.71
CA ARG A 24 9.49 -14.59 -9.58
C ARG A 24 9.76 -13.64 -10.74
N ASN A 25 9.16 -13.96 -11.87
CA ASN A 25 9.17 -13.13 -13.07
C ASN A 25 7.79 -12.51 -13.30
N THR A 26 7.78 -11.28 -13.78
CA THR A 26 6.55 -10.57 -14.14
C THR A 26 6.41 -10.54 -15.65
N TYR A 27 5.26 -11.00 -16.13
CA TYR A 27 4.86 -10.91 -17.54
C TYR A 27 3.58 -10.09 -17.64
N SER A 28 3.58 -9.08 -18.51
CA SER A 28 2.43 -8.21 -18.69
C SER A 28 2.16 -8.02 -20.19
N ALA A 29 0.88 -8.13 -20.55
CA ALA A 29 0.41 -7.77 -21.87
C ALA A 29 -0.89 -6.99 -21.77
N GLY A 30 -1.12 -6.06 -22.70
CA GLY A 30 -2.34 -5.26 -22.71
C GLY A 30 -2.67 -4.76 -24.11
N ILE A 31 -3.96 -4.54 -24.32
CA ILE A 31 -4.52 -3.97 -25.54
C ILE A 31 -5.41 -2.81 -25.16
N ASP A 32 -5.12 -1.65 -25.74
CA ASP A 32 -5.94 -0.45 -25.65
C ASP A 32 -6.58 -0.18 -27.02
N PHE A 33 -7.90 -0.09 -27.06
CA PHE A 33 -8.66 0.25 -28.24
C PHE A 33 -9.48 1.51 -28.00
N SER A 34 -9.45 2.44 -28.96
CA SER A 34 -10.21 3.68 -28.90
C SER A 34 -10.90 3.92 -30.23
N TRP A 35 -12.22 4.05 -30.17
CA TRP A 35 -13.05 4.26 -31.36
C TRP A 35 -13.93 5.48 -31.20
N GLN A 36 -13.74 6.44 -32.11
CA GLN A 36 -14.63 7.60 -32.23
C GLN A 36 -15.83 7.22 -33.11
N ALA A 37 -16.92 6.73 -32.46
CA ALA A 37 -18.10 6.24 -33.17
C ALA A 37 -18.86 7.36 -33.89
N THR A 38 -18.93 8.54 -33.25
CA THR A 38 -19.50 9.78 -33.82
C THR A 38 -18.68 10.99 -33.33
N PRO A 39 -18.88 12.21 -33.85
CA PRO A 39 -18.21 13.40 -33.33
C PRO A 39 -18.43 13.62 -31.82
N THR A 40 -19.54 13.08 -31.28
CA THR A 40 -19.95 13.25 -29.88
C THR A 40 -19.78 11.99 -29.03
N SER A 41 -19.45 10.84 -29.63
CA SER A 41 -19.41 9.55 -28.93
C SER A 41 -18.09 8.85 -29.13
N LYS A 42 -17.46 8.43 -28.05
CA LYS A 42 -16.19 7.70 -28.05
C LYS A 42 -16.27 6.47 -27.17
N LEU A 43 -15.74 5.36 -27.65
CA LEU A 43 -15.62 4.11 -26.91
C LEU A 43 -14.13 3.81 -26.68
N PHE A 44 -13.82 3.40 -25.44
CA PHE A 44 -12.51 2.92 -25.05
C PHE A 44 -12.64 1.52 -24.48
N VAL A 45 -11.75 0.65 -24.89
CA VAL A 45 -11.62 -0.70 -24.33
C VAL A 45 -10.17 -0.88 -23.91
N ASN A 46 -9.98 -1.25 -22.66
CA ASN A 46 -8.69 -1.67 -22.13
C ASN A 46 -8.80 -3.12 -21.68
N SER A 47 -7.87 -3.95 -22.08
CA SER A 47 -7.77 -5.33 -21.61
C SER A 47 -6.32 -5.62 -21.29
N SER A 48 -6.04 -6.12 -20.09
CA SER A 48 -4.69 -6.44 -19.66
C SER A 48 -4.62 -7.74 -18.88
N VAL A 49 -3.48 -8.43 -19.00
CA VAL A 49 -3.12 -9.60 -18.24
C VAL A 49 -1.77 -9.39 -17.61
N ASN A 50 -1.67 -9.72 -16.32
CA ASN A 50 -0.42 -9.69 -15.58
C ASN A 50 -0.22 -11.05 -14.91
N LEU A 51 0.91 -11.67 -15.16
CA LEU A 51 1.34 -12.91 -14.54
C LEU A 51 2.61 -12.64 -13.75
N LEU A 52 2.58 -12.93 -12.45
CA LEU A 52 3.75 -13.00 -11.58
C LEU A 52 3.93 -14.47 -11.20
N ALA A 53 5.04 -15.08 -11.58
CA ALA A 53 5.26 -16.51 -11.34
C ALA A 53 6.74 -16.83 -11.16
N GLY A 54 7.01 -17.82 -10.33
CA GLY A 54 8.36 -18.36 -10.08
C GLY A 54 8.52 -18.86 -8.65
N PRO A 55 9.64 -19.49 -8.34
CA PRO A 55 9.95 -19.95 -7.00
C PRO A 55 10.45 -18.81 -6.09
N GLY A 56 10.56 -19.11 -4.81
CA GLY A 56 11.17 -18.26 -3.80
C GLY A 56 11.68 -19.12 -2.65
N VAL A 57 12.61 -18.58 -1.88
CA VAL A 57 13.16 -19.25 -0.70
C VAL A 57 13.34 -18.24 0.42
N THR A 58 12.79 -18.55 1.59
CA THR A 58 13.05 -17.80 2.81
C THR A 58 13.70 -18.72 3.83
N ALA A 59 14.94 -18.44 4.22
CA ALA A 59 15.69 -19.21 5.19
C ALA A 59 15.88 -18.41 6.48
N THR A 60 15.42 -18.95 7.60
CA THR A 60 15.44 -18.31 8.92
C THR A 60 16.20 -19.16 9.92
N GLU A 61 17.12 -18.54 10.66
CA GLU A 61 17.73 -19.13 11.84
C GLU A 61 17.35 -18.30 13.07
N THR A 62 16.73 -18.95 14.07
CA THR A 62 16.33 -18.32 15.33
C THR A 62 17.06 -18.97 16.47
N GLN A 63 17.90 -18.20 17.18
CA GLN A 63 18.54 -18.59 18.42
C GLN A 63 17.58 -18.33 19.58
N VAL A 64 17.36 -19.35 20.39
CA VAL A 64 16.46 -19.32 21.54
C VAL A 64 17.31 -19.32 22.81
N TYR A 65 17.08 -18.36 23.69
CA TYR A 65 17.81 -18.21 24.95
C TYR A 65 16.86 -18.38 26.12
N GLN A 66 17.29 -19.14 27.11
CA GLN A 66 16.71 -19.12 28.43
C GLN A 66 17.25 -17.89 29.20
N GLY A 67 16.36 -17.00 29.60
CA GLY A 67 16.77 -15.65 29.99
C GLY A 67 17.29 -14.87 28.79
N THR A 68 18.29 -14.02 29.00
CA THR A 68 18.86 -13.16 27.96
C THR A 68 20.23 -13.62 27.46
N THR A 69 20.87 -14.58 28.13
CA THR A 69 22.28 -14.92 27.92
C THR A 69 22.57 -16.40 27.67
N THR A 70 21.75 -17.32 28.19
CA THR A 70 22.00 -18.76 28.10
C THR A 70 21.35 -19.33 26.86
N LEU A 71 22.13 -19.68 25.84
CA LEU A 71 21.62 -20.33 24.64
C LEU A 71 21.00 -21.68 25.02
N ASP A 72 19.73 -21.88 24.69
CA ASP A 72 18.96 -23.10 24.92
C ASP A 72 18.92 -23.96 23.63
N GLY A 73 18.71 -23.35 22.49
CA GLY A 73 18.66 -24.05 21.21
C GLY A 73 18.61 -23.12 20.00
N ILE A 74 18.61 -23.76 18.83
CA ILE A 74 18.56 -23.09 17.54
C ILE A 74 17.44 -23.71 16.71
N LEU A 75 16.53 -22.88 16.21
CA LEU A 75 15.53 -23.25 15.20
C LEU A 75 16.03 -22.81 13.82
N ARG A 76 16.08 -23.73 12.88
CA ARG A 76 16.27 -23.45 11.45
C ARG A 76 15.00 -23.78 10.70
N ALA A 77 14.37 -22.77 10.14
CA ALA A 77 13.20 -22.87 9.30
C ALA A 77 13.56 -22.48 7.87
N ARG A 78 13.02 -23.20 6.90
CA ARG A 78 13.20 -22.86 5.49
C ARG A 78 11.85 -22.97 4.78
N ASN A 79 11.42 -21.86 4.18
CA ASN A 79 10.21 -21.82 3.38
C ASN A 79 10.62 -21.91 1.91
N ASP A 80 10.45 -23.08 1.31
CA ASP A 80 10.68 -23.33 -0.11
C ASP A 80 9.36 -23.14 -0.85
N TYR A 81 9.18 -21.99 -1.47
CA TYR A 81 8.04 -21.72 -2.34
C TYR A 81 8.29 -22.35 -3.70
N VAL A 82 7.93 -23.63 -3.82
CA VAL A 82 8.14 -24.44 -5.04
C VAL A 82 7.28 -23.97 -6.21
N GLU A 83 6.13 -23.36 -5.92
CA GLU A 83 5.26 -22.71 -6.89
C GLU A 83 4.64 -21.45 -6.26
N GLN A 84 4.83 -20.32 -6.90
CA GLN A 84 4.10 -19.09 -6.62
C GLN A 84 3.62 -18.54 -7.95
N LYS A 85 2.31 -18.36 -8.08
CA LYS A 85 1.68 -17.83 -9.28
C LYS A 85 0.58 -16.87 -8.90
N THR A 86 0.59 -15.71 -9.49
CA THR A 86 -0.49 -14.72 -9.41
C THR A 86 -0.84 -14.29 -10.82
N LEU A 87 -2.07 -14.52 -11.22
CA LEU A 87 -2.60 -14.14 -12.53
C LEU A 87 -3.72 -13.13 -12.33
N ARG A 88 -3.61 -11.97 -12.97
CA ARG A 88 -4.62 -10.93 -12.94
C ARG A 88 -5.06 -10.58 -14.36
N TYR A 89 -6.35 -10.70 -14.62
CA TYR A 89 -7.03 -10.18 -15.80
C TYR A 89 -7.79 -8.93 -15.42
N SER A 90 -7.62 -7.84 -16.17
CA SER A 90 -8.38 -6.61 -15.97
C SER A 90 -8.93 -6.12 -17.30
N ASN A 91 -10.22 -5.83 -17.34
CA ASN A 91 -10.93 -5.35 -18.51
C ASN A 91 -11.74 -4.12 -18.13
N SER A 92 -11.68 -3.09 -18.94
CA SER A 92 -12.42 -1.85 -18.76
C SER A 92 -13.06 -1.43 -20.08
N LEU A 93 -14.34 -1.13 -20.03
CA LEU A 93 -15.12 -0.57 -21.13
C LEU A 93 -15.60 0.82 -20.70
N ASN A 94 -15.17 1.86 -21.39
CA ASN A 94 -15.62 3.21 -21.13
C ASN A 94 -16.31 3.79 -22.36
N TYR A 95 -17.53 4.29 -22.16
CA TYR A 95 -18.30 5.03 -23.15
C TYR A 95 -18.38 6.50 -22.74
N LEU A 96 -17.85 7.38 -23.58
CA LEU A 96 -17.88 8.82 -23.40
C LEU A 96 -18.84 9.44 -24.43
N TYR A 97 -19.87 10.14 -23.93
CA TYR A 97 -20.81 10.90 -24.75
C TYR A 97 -20.74 12.38 -24.43
N ARG A 98 -20.37 13.20 -25.41
CA ARG A 98 -20.23 14.66 -25.28
C ARG A 98 -21.05 15.34 -26.39
N PRO A 99 -22.38 15.52 -26.20
CA PRO A 99 -23.25 16.15 -27.21
C PRO A 99 -22.95 17.63 -27.42
N SER A 100 -22.34 18.29 -26.44
CA SER A 100 -21.90 19.69 -26.50
C SER A 100 -20.75 19.93 -25.53
N GLU A 101 -20.15 21.10 -25.52
CA GLU A 101 -19.14 21.50 -24.54
C GLU A 101 -19.69 21.59 -23.11
N LYS A 102 -21.02 21.73 -22.98
CA LYS A 102 -21.69 21.84 -21.68
C LYS A 102 -22.04 20.51 -21.04
N HIS A 103 -22.16 19.45 -21.82
CA HIS A 103 -22.66 18.15 -21.34
C HIS A 103 -21.70 17.03 -21.65
N GLN A 104 -21.36 16.24 -20.66
CA GLN A 104 -20.56 15.04 -20.81
C GLN A 104 -21.13 13.93 -19.93
N LEU A 105 -21.34 12.77 -20.51
CA LEU A 105 -21.67 11.53 -19.81
C LEU A 105 -20.53 10.54 -20.04
N SER A 106 -20.04 9.93 -18.97
CA SER A 106 -19.09 8.83 -19.00
C SER A 106 -19.69 7.63 -18.30
N ILE A 107 -19.68 6.48 -18.95
CA ILE A 107 -20.10 5.21 -18.33
C ILE A 107 -18.92 4.25 -18.44
N THR A 108 -18.50 3.72 -17.30
CA THR A 108 -17.37 2.77 -17.22
C THR A 108 -17.86 1.47 -16.60
N ALA A 109 -17.60 0.36 -17.26
CA ALA A 109 -17.80 -0.99 -16.73
C ALA A 109 -16.45 -1.69 -16.63
N ASP A 110 -16.12 -2.15 -15.44
CA ASP A 110 -14.86 -2.81 -15.14
C ASP A 110 -15.10 -4.23 -14.62
N TRP A 111 -14.23 -5.14 -15.04
CA TRP A 111 -14.13 -6.48 -14.48
C TRP A 111 -12.67 -6.87 -14.31
N THR A 112 -12.34 -7.35 -13.11
CA THR A 112 -11.01 -7.87 -12.81
C THR A 112 -11.14 -9.21 -12.11
N ARG A 113 -10.37 -10.19 -12.58
CA ARG A 113 -10.18 -11.47 -11.91
C ARG A 113 -8.74 -11.59 -11.45
N PHE A 114 -8.57 -11.99 -10.21
CA PHE A 114 -7.31 -12.32 -9.58
C PHE A 114 -7.34 -13.79 -9.19
N ASP A 115 -6.34 -14.54 -9.63
CA ASP A 115 -6.14 -15.95 -9.34
C ASP A 115 -4.72 -16.14 -8.80
N GLY A 116 -4.58 -16.61 -7.58
CA GLY A 116 -3.30 -16.74 -6.88
C GLY A 116 -3.17 -18.08 -6.19
N THR A 117 -2.05 -18.76 -6.41
CA THR A 117 -1.68 -19.97 -5.68
C THR A 117 -0.24 -19.89 -5.20
N ALA A 118 0.05 -20.49 -4.06
CA ALA A 118 1.41 -20.69 -3.58
C ALA A 118 1.51 -22.06 -2.92
N ARG A 119 2.59 -22.78 -3.23
CA ARG A 119 2.91 -24.05 -2.58
C ARG A 119 4.22 -23.89 -1.85
N CYS A 120 4.18 -24.03 -0.54
CA CYS A 120 5.34 -23.84 0.32
C CYS A 120 5.63 -25.14 1.09
N GLU A 121 6.84 -25.65 0.91
CA GLU A 121 7.43 -26.71 1.72
C GLU A 121 8.28 -26.08 2.80
N GLN A 122 8.07 -26.45 4.07
CA GLN A 122 8.72 -25.80 5.20
C GLN A 122 9.30 -26.79 6.17
N PRO A 123 10.53 -27.31 5.91
CA PRO A 123 11.28 -28.07 6.89
C PRO A 123 11.78 -27.18 8.03
N ASN A 124 11.46 -27.57 9.27
CA ASN A 124 11.90 -26.93 10.50
C ASN A 124 12.72 -27.91 11.33
N THR A 125 13.95 -27.52 11.70
CA THR A 125 14.87 -28.35 12.49
C THR A 125 15.28 -27.62 13.76
N TYR A 126 15.21 -28.33 14.87
CA TYR A 126 15.63 -27.85 16.17
C TYR A 126 16.94 -28.50 16.60
N TYR A 127 17.88 -27.68 17.02
CA TYR A 127 19.16 -28.09 17.55
C TYR A 127 19.29 -27.63 19.01
N SER A 128 19.99 -28.42 19.83
CA SER A 128 20.40 -28.02 21.18
C SER A 128 21.45 -26.89 21.11
N ALA A 129 21.77 -26.29 22.27
CA ALA A 129 22.87 -25.33 22.41
C ALA A 129 24.23 -25.88 21.93
N THR A 130 24.42 -27.21 21.95
CA THR A 130 25.61 -27.88 21.45
C THR A 130 25.53 -28.31 19.99
N ASN A 131 24.53 -27.78 19.24
CA ASN A 131 24.28 -28.05 17.83
C ASN A 131 23.96 -29.53 17.52
N MET A 132 23.37 -30.29 18.45
CA MET A 132 22.86 -31.62 18.21
C MET A 132 21.40 -31.53 17.76
N LEU A 133 21.01 -32.28 16.72
CA LEU A 133 19.62 -32.32 16.26
C LEU A 133 18.72 -32.92 17.35
N VAL A 134 17.71 -32.16 17.75
CA VAL A 134 16.71 -32.53 18.78
C VAL A 134 15.42 -33.01 18.12
N ARG A 135 14.94 -32.28 17.11
CA ARG A 135 13.65 -32.53 16.44
C ARG A 135 13.68 -31.99 15.01
N SER A 136 12.92 -32.63 14.14
CA SER A 136 12.63 -32.14 12.80
C SER A 136 11.12 -32.27 12.54
N ASP A 137 10.51 -31.19 12.10
CA ASP A 137 9.13 -31.15 11.63
C ASP A 137 9.09 -30.66 10.18
N PHE A 138 8.16 -31.19 9.41
CA PHE A 138 7.93 -30.77 8.04
C PHE A 138 6.52 -30.20 7.94
N PHE A 139 6.41 -28.96 7.48
CA PHE A 139 5.13 -28.32 7.19
C PHE A 139 4.96 -28.14 5.68
N TYR A 140 3.73 -28.21 5.24
CA TYR A 140 3.32 -27.88 3.89
C TYR A 140 2.13 -26.93 3.95
N SER A 141 2.13 -25.90 3.11
CA SER A 141 0.98 -25.00 2.99
C SER A 141 0.67 -24.67 1.53
N GLN A 142 -0.62 -24.61 1.22
CA GLN A 142 -1.13 -24.22 -0.09
C GLN A 142 -2.32 -23.28 0.08
N PRO A 143 -2.11 -21.96 0.06
CA PRO A 143 -3.16 -20.97 -0.11
C PRO A 143 -3.52 -20.84 -1.60
N ASP A 144 -4.81 -21.02 -1.91
CA ASP A 144 -5.38 -20.68 -3.21
C ASP A 144 -6.35 -19.51 -3.02
N LYS A 145 -6.24 -18.46 -3.84
CA LYS A 145 -7.01 -17.21 -3.75
C LYS A 145 -7.67 -16.92 -5.09
N ASP A 146 -8.99 -16.78 -5.09
CA ASP A 146 -9.82 -16.41 -6.23
C ASP A 146 -10.59 -15.16 -5.88
N ILE A 147 -10.42 -14.06 -6.64
CA ILE A 147 -11.13 -12.80 -6.40
C ILE A 147 -11.67 -12.27 -7.73
N ASP A 148 -12.98 -12.08 -7.80
CA ASP A 148 -13.65 -11.40 -8.89
C ASP A 148 -14.15 -10.04 -8.42
N ILE A 149 -13.87 -8.98 -9.20
CA ILE A 149 -14.28 -7.60 -8.95
C ILE A 149 -15.06 -7.10 -10.16
N TYR A 150 -16.29 -6.66 -9.94
CA TYR A 150 -17.15 -6.01 -10.93
C TYR A 150 -17.44 -4.60 -10.49
N ALA A 151 -17.39 -3.62 -11.38
CA ALA A 151 -17.83 -2.26 -11.09
C ALA A 151 -18.50 -1.61 -12.29
N LEU A 152 -19.48 -0.78 -11.99
CA LEU A 152 -20.17 0.09 -12.95
C LEU A 152 -20.16 1.51 -12.37
N LEU A 153 -19.68 2.46 -13.15
CA LEU A 153 -19.62 3.87 -12.82
C LEU A 153 -20.31 4.68 -13.92
N ALA A 154 -21.13 5.64 -13.52
CA ALA A 154 -21.72 6.61 -14.43
C ALA A 154 -21.50 8.02 -13.89
N ASP A 155 -20.83 8.86 -14.66
CA ASP A 155 -20.56 10.27 -14.36
C ASP A 155 -21.25 11.17 -15.37
N TYR A 156 -21.96 12.15 -14.86
CA TYR A 156 -22.53 13.22 -15.66
C TYR A 156 -21.97 14.57 -15.22
N LYS A 157 -21.36 15.25 -16.18
CA LYS A 157 -20.78 16.57 -16.01
C LYS A 157 -21.62 17.59 -16.79
N TYR A 158 -22.05 18.64 -16.08
CA TYR A 158 -22.78 19.76 -16.66
C TYR A 158 -22.06 21.07 -16.39
N LYS A 159 -21.67 21.76 -17.46
CA LYS A 159 -20.97 23.04 -17.42
C LYS A 159 -21.83 24.09 -18.12
N PRO A 160 -22.79 24.75 -17.41
CA PRO A 160 -23.71 25.73 -18.01
C PRO A 160 -22.97 26.94 -18.58
N ASN A 161 -21.87 27.35 -17.94
CA ASN A 161 -20.97 28.43 -18.32
C ASN A 161 -19.55 28.14 -17.84
N ASP A 162 -18.60 29.02 -18.09
CA ASP A 162 -17.19 28.86 -17.71
C ASP A 162 -16.94 28.96 -16.20
N GLU A 163 -17.88 29.54 -15.47
CA GLU A 163 -17.81 29.78 -14.02
C GLU A 163 -18.41 28.64 -13.19
N SER A 164 -19.28 27.81 -13.78
CA SER A 164 -20.07 26.82 -13.04
C SER A 164 -19.92 25.43 -13.62
N GLU A 165 -19.70 24.45 -12.74
CA GLU A 165 -19.61 23.05 -13.09
C GLU A 165 -20.36 22.18 -12.07
N TRP A 166 -21.21 21.28 -12.55
CA TRP A 166 -21.81 20.20 -11.78
C TRP A 166 -21.24 18.87 -12.24
N LEU A 167 -20.81 18.06 -11.27
CA LEU A 167 -20.48 16.66 -11.46
C LEU A 167 -21.42 15.83 -10.59
N THR A 168 -22.16 14.92 -11.19
CA THR A 168 -23.05 13.99 -10.46
C THR A 168 -22.80 12.59 -11.00
N GLY A 169 -22.73 11.62 -10.11
CA GLY A 169 -22.46 10.25 -10.53
C GLY A 169 -22.98 9.21 -9.55
N ALA A 170 -22.94 7.97 -10.02
CA ALA A 170 -23.24 6.80 -9.23
C ALA A 170 -22.24 5.69 -9.55
N LYS A 171 -21.83 4.94 -8.53
CA LYS A 171 -20.96 3.78 -8.67
C LYS A 171 -21.57 2.60 -7.93
N THR A 172 -21.49 1.42 -8.51
CA THR A 172 -21.72 0.17 -7.80
C THR A 172 -20.55 -0.77 -8.05
N SER A 173 -20.13 -1.49 -7.01
CA SER A 173 -19.15 -2.54 -7.13
C SER A 173 -19.57 -3.78 -6.37
N PHE A 174 -19.19 -4.93 -6.89
CA PHE A 174 -19.39 -6.22 -6.27
C PHE A 174 -18.09 -7.01 -6.31
N ILE A 175 -17.65 -7.47 -5.16
CA ILE A 175 -16.44 -8.25 -4.97
C ILE A 175 -16.84 -9.61 -4.41
N ARG A 176 -16.30 -10.66 -5.00
CA ARG A 176 -16.41 -12.02 -4.49
C ARG A 176 -15.03 -12.61 -4.35
N SER A 177 -14.70 -13.10 -3.16
CA SER A 177 -13.44 -13.77 -2.87
C SER A 177 -13.71 -15.17 -2.34
N HIS A 178 -13.09 -16.16 -2.97
CA HIS A 178 -13.12 -17.56 -2.54
C HIS A 178 -11.69 -18.03 -2.35
N ASN A 179 -11.32 -18.34 -1.10
CA ASN A 179 -9.96 -18.73 -0.75
C ASN A 179 -9.97 -20.09 -0.04
N THR A 180 -9.01 -20.93 -0.37
CA THR A 180 -8.80 -22.21 0.32
C THR A 180 -7.39 -22.26 0.89
N PHE A 181 -7.23 -22.87 2.04
CA PHE A 181 -5.95 -23.04 2.69
C PHE A 181 -5.79 -24.48 3.17
N LEU A 182 -4.89 -25.21 2.54
CA LEU A 182 -4.46 -26.51 2.99
C LEU A 182 -3.17 -26.36 3.79
N PHE A 183 -3.15 -26.92 4.99
CA PHE A 183 -1.98 -26.97 5.85
C PHE A 183 -1.75 -28.38 6.35
N GLU A 184 -0.51 -28.85 6.24
CA GLU A 184 -0.11 -30.19 6.70
C GLU A 184 1.08 -30.09 7.63
N LYS A 185 1.13 -31.01 8.61
CA LYS A 185 2.30 -31.23 9.46
C LYS A 185 2.72 -32.71 9.36
N ASN A 186 3.98 -32.95 8.95
CA ASN A 186 4.56 -34.28 8.80
C ASN A 186 3.70 -35.22 7.92
N GLY A 187 3.10 -34.65 6.84
CA GLY A 187 2.25 -35.37 5.89
C GLY A 187 0.81 -35.64 6.36
N ALA A 188 0.41 -35.12 7.51
CA ALA A 188 -0.95 -35.19 8.01
C ALA A 188 -1.63 -33.81 7.92
N ILE A 189 -2.86 -33.76 7.43
CA ILE A 189 -3.64 -32.53 7.34
C ILE A 189 -3.91 -31.99 8.78
N ASP A 190 -3.53 -30.73 9.00
CA ASP A 190 -3.92 -30.00 10.20
C ASP A 190 -5.32 -29.41 10.00
N THR A 191 -6.32 -30.09 10.57
CA THR A 191 -7.73 -29.71 10.39
C THR A 191 -8.13 -28.44 11.14
N GLN A 192 -7.29 -27.94 12.06
CA GLN A 192 -7.52 -26.67 12.76
C GLN A 192 -7.05 -25.49 11.95
N ARG A 193 -5.99 -25.65 11.14
CA ARG A 193 -5.43 -24.58 10.29
C ARG A 193 -5.96 -24.62 8.87
N SER A 194 -6.27 -25.83 8.33
CA SER A 194 -6.86 -25.95 7.00
C SER A 194 -8.30 -25.45 7.00
N ASN A 195 -8.65 -24.58 6.06
CA ASN A 195 -9.98 -23.96 6.03
C ASN A 195 -10.32 -23.39 4.65
N THR A 196 -11.56 -22.97 4.48
CA THR A 196 -12.06 -22.23 3.32
C THR A 196 -12.70 -20.94 3.78
N PHE A 197 -12.34 -19.85 3.17
CA PHE A 197 -12.84 -18.51 3.48
C PHE A 197 -13.52 -17.88 2.26
N HIS A 198 -14.79 -17.50 2.45
CA HIS A 198 -15.59 -16.77 1.47
C HIS A 198 -15.78 -15.34 1.98
N TYR A 199 -15.67 -14.37 1.08
CA TYR A 199 -15.93 -12.97 1.36
C TYR A 199 -16.63 -12.33 0.17
N ASP A 200 -17.80 -11.76 0.43
CA ASP A 200 -18.56 -10.98 -0.54
C ASP A 200 -18.69 -9.53 -0.02
N GLU A 201 -18.48 -8.55 -0.91
CA GLU A 201 -18.66 -7.13 -0.61
C GLU A 201 -19.47 -6.50 -1.74
N GLY A 202 -20.59 -5.86 -1.39
CA GLY A 202 -21.39 -5.02 -2.28
C GLY A 202 -21.28 -3.57 -1.86
N ASN A 203 -21.05 -2.66 -2.82
CA ASN A 203 -20.96 -1.23 -2.58
C ASN A 203 -21.81 -0.46 -3.57
N ILE A 204 -22.59 0.52 -3.09
CA ILE A 204 -23.39 1.44 -3.89
C ILE A 204 -23.09 2.85 -3.42
N GLU A 205 -22.71 3.71 -4.35
CA GLU A 205 -22.35 5.11 -4.09
C GLU A 205 -23.15 6.03 -4.99
N GLY A 206 -23.64 7.15 -4.43
CA GLY A 206 -24.16 8.27 -5.18
C GLY A 206 -23.45 9.54 -4.74
N TYR A 207 -23.09 10.41 -5.67
CA TYR A 207 -22.37 11.63 -5.34
C TYR A 207 -22.73 12.78 -6.26
N THR A 208 -22.58 13.99 -5.72
CA THR A 208 -22.69 15.24 -6.48
C THR A 208 -21.66 16.24 -5.97
N GLN A 209 -21.14 17.04 -6.88
CA GLN A 209 -20.21 18.14 -6.58
C GLN A 209 -20.60 19.33 -7.44
N TYR A 210 -20.64 20.50 -6.83
CA TYR A 210 -20.81 21.78 -7.51
C TYR A 210 -19.59 22.64 -7.31
N THR A 211 -19.05 23.20 -8.39
CA THR A 211 -17.95 24.16 -8.38
C THR A 211 -18.41 25.44 -9.04
N HIS A 212 -18.10 26.58 -8.40
CA HIS A 212 -18.44 27.91 -8.91
C HIS A 212 -17.28 28.89 -8.68
N THR A 213 -16.96 29.66 -9.73
CA THR A 213 -15.91 30.67 -9.72
C THR A 213 -16.53 32.07 -9.75
N LEU A 214 -16.25 32.85 -8.73
CA LEU A 214 -16.68 34.25 -8.56
C LEU A 214 -15.45 35.17 -8.64
N GLY A 215 -15.04 35.50 -9.85
CA GLY A 215 -13.84 36.30 -10.09
C GLY A 215 -12.58 35.60 -9.54
N LYS A 216 -12.05 36.06 -8.41
CA LYS A 216 -10.86 35.46 -7.77
C LYS A 216 -11.18 34.34 -6.78
N LEU A 217 -12.44 34.15 -6.45
CA LEU A 217 -12.91 33.15 -5.49
C LEU A 217 -13.48 31.95 -6.25
N GLU A 218 -12.99 30.75 -5.93
CA GLU A 218 -13.51 29.47 -6.40
C GLU A 218 -14.03 28.68 -5.20
N LEU A 219 -15.27 28.23 -5.29
CA LEU A 219 -15.96 27.43 -4.28
C LEU A 219 -16.32 26.07 -4.89
N SER A 220 -15.99 25.01 -4.20
CA SER A 220 -16.40 23.65 -4.58
C SER A 220 -16.95 22.94 -3.36
N ALA A 221 -18.16 22.38 -3.49
CA ALA A 221 -18.79 21.58 -2.45
C ALA A 221 -19.31 20.28 -3.04
N GLY A 222 -18.98 19.17 -2.40
CA GLY A 222 -19.38 17.85 -2.84
C GLY A 222 -19.88 16.99 -1.68
N LEU A 223 -20.73 16.06 -2.02
CA LEU A 223 -21.31 15.10 -1.10
C LEU A 223 -21.38 13.73 -1.75
N ARG A 224 -20.88 12.71 -1.07
CA ARG A 224 -20.99 11.30 -1.46
C ARG A 224 -21.69 10.53 -0.36
N LEU A 225 -22.69 9.75 -0.73
CA LEU A 225 -23.35 8.77 0.11
C LEU A 225 -22.93 7.38 -0.36
N GLU A 226 -22.50 6.55 0.55
CA GLU A 226 -22.04 5.18 0.26
C GLU A 226 -22.77 4.20 1.19
N TYR A 227 -23.38 3.18 0.60
CA TYR A 227 -23.88 2.00 1.27
C TYR A 227 -22.98 0.82 0.95
N MET A 228 -22.43 0.19 1.97
CA MET A 228 -21.58 -0.98 1.86
C MET A 228 -22.19 -2.13 2.67
N HIS A 229 -22.23 -3.30 2.06
CA HIS A 229 -22.60 -4.56 2.71
C HIS A 229 -21.48 -5.56 2.53
N THR A 230 -21.06 -6.22 3.62
CA THR A 230 -20.05 -7.27 3.61
C THR A 230 -20.60 -8.53 4.24
N SER A 231 -20.21 -9.67 3.71
CA SER A 231 -20.50 -10.98 4.26
C SER A 231 -19.26 -11.86 4.18
N SER A 232 -18.91 -12.53 5.25
CA SER A 232 -17.80 -13.47 5.28
C SER A 232 -18.22 -14.77 5.94
N LYS A 233 -17.64 -15.89 5.46
CA LYS A 233 -17.87 -17.24 5.99
C LYS A 233 -16.56 -18.00 6.05
N LEU A 234 -16.18 -18.42 7.24
CA LEU A 234 -15.03 -19.27 7.49
C LEU A 234 -15.50 -20.70 7.80
N ASN A 235 -15.18 -21.64 6.91
CA ASN A 235 -15.45 -23.07 7.14
C ASN A 235 -14.14 -23.76 7.52
N ALA A 236 -14.08 -24.33 8.73
CA ALA A 236 -12.98 -25.19 9.14
C ALA A 236 -13.01 -26.50 8.32
N TYR A 237 -11.85 -27.14 8.12
CA TYR A 237 -11.71 -28.36 7.33
C TYR A 237 -12.59 -29.52 7.81
N SER A 238 -12.80 -29.59 9.13
CA SER A 238 -13.54 -30.69 9.80
C SER A 238 -14.99 -30.36 10.13
N SER A 239 -15.48 -29.15 9.85
CA SER A 239 -16.83 -28.70 10.21
C SER A 239 -17.49 -28.00 9.01
N GLN A 240 -18.78 -28.35 8.77
CA GLN A 240 -19.61 -27.61 7.81
C GLN A 240 -20.26 -26.37 8.44
N ASP A 241 -20.23 -26.26 9.77
CA ASP A 241 -20.74 -25.11 10.52
C ASP A 241 -19.64 -24.05 10.58
N GLY A 242 -19.65 -23.13 9.64
CA GLY A 242 -18.68 -22.03 9.56
C GLY A 242 -19.11 -20.84 10.43
N GLU A 243 -18.12 -20.08 10.87
CA GLU A 243 -18.38 -18.74 11.44
C GLU A 243 -18.81 -17.79 10.32
N GLU A 244 -20.00 -17.24 10.43
CA GLU A 244 -20.53 -16.25 9.51
C GLU A 244 -20.52 -14.87 10.16
N HIS A 245 -20.06 -13.88 9.44
CA HIS A 245 -20.10 -12.49 9.85
C HIS A 245 -20.66 -11.64 8.73
N SER A 246 -21.59 -10.73 9.05
CA SER A 246 -22.17 -9.78 8.08
C SER A 246 -22.26 -8.40 8.72
N ASP A 247 -21.91 -7.38 7.94
CA ASP A 247 -21.96 -6.00 8.37
C ASP A 247 -22.48 -5.09 7.25
N SER A 248 -23.14 -3.99 7.62
CA SER A 248 -23.67 -3.03 6.69
C SER A 248 -23.50 -1.60 7.20
N HIS A 249 -23.02 -0.73 6.35
CA HIS A 249 -22.79 0.67 6.70
C HIS A 249 -23.37 1.62 5.66
N LEU A 250 -24.06 2.64 6.14
CA LEU A 250 -24.42 3.82 5.34
C LEU A 250 -23.59 4.99 5.84
N ARG A 251 -22.77 5.58 4.97
CA ARG A 251 -21.83 6.63 5.35
C ARG A 251 -21.89 7.81 4.40
N LEU A 252 -21.66 9.01 4.96
CA LEU A 252 -21.67 10.28 4.27
C LEU A 252 -20.26 10.85 4.23
N PHE A 253 -19.84 11.30 3.04
CA PHE A 253 -18.50 11.82 2.76
C PHE A 253 -18.59 13.22 2.13
N PRO A 254 -18.71 14.29 2.94
CA PRO A 254 -18.64 15.66 2.47
C PRO A 254 -17.22 16.04 2.07
N ASN A 255 -17.09 16.91 1.07
CA ASN A 255 -15.88 17.63 0.72
C ASN A 255 -16.20 19.10 0.46
N LEU A 256 -15.27 19.97 0.82
CA LEU A 256 -15.37 21.41 0.62
C LEU A 256 -14.01 21.97 0.23
N SER A 257 -13.99 22.83 -0.78
CA SER A 257 -12.80 23.58 -1.16
C SER A 257 -13.18 25.03 -1.39
N ILE A 258 -12.48 25.92 -0.72
CA ILE A 258 -12.59 27.38 -0.88
C ILE A 258 -11.20 27.87 -1.26
N SER A 259 -11.03 28.45 -2.44
CA SER A 259 -9.76 28.98 -2.86
C SER A 259 -9.87 30.41 -3.38
N TYR A 260 -8.91 31.23 -3.05
CA TYR A 260 -8.86 32.64 -3.41
C TYR A 260 -7.52 33.01 -4.06
N ALA A 261 -7.57 33.50 -5.29
CA ALA A 261 -6.40 34.02 -5.99
C ALA A 261 -6.10 35.43 -5.47
N LEU A 262 -5.04 35.58 -4.66
CA LEU A 262 -4.58 36.86 -4.16
C LEU A 262 -4.11 37.77 -5.31
N ASN A 263 -3.31 37.16 -6.20
CA ASN A 263 -2.84 37.77 -7.46
C ASN A 263 -2.52 36.63 -8.44
N GLU A 264 -1.93 36.95 -9.61
CA GLU A 264 -1.57 35.96 -10.66
C GLU A 264 -0.55 34.92 -10.19
N GLN A 265 0.21 35.20 -9.13
CA GLN A 265 1.30 34.37 -8.64
C GLN A 265 1.00 33.69 -7.31
N SER A 266 -0.09 34.06 -6.64
CA SER A 266 -0.38 33.54 -5.31
C SER A 266 -1.85 33.21 -5.09
N LYS A 267 -2.08 32.06 -4.43
CA LYS A 267 -3.40 31.49 -4.14
C LYS A 267 -3.41 30.94 -2.70
N VAL A 268 -4.50 31.17 -1.98
CA VAL A 268 -4.80 30.52 -0.69
C VAL A 268 -5.98 29.59 -0.88
N ALA A 269 -5.95 28.42 -0.26
CA ALA A 269 -7.09 27.51 -0.28
C ALA A 269 -7.30 26.85 1.08
N LEU A 270 -8.56 26.65 1.44
CA LEU A 270 -9.00 25.85 2.58
C LEU A 270 -9.77 24.65 2.04
N LEU A 271 -9.31 23.42 2.39
CA LEU A 271 -9.89 22.17 1.93
C LEU A 271 -10.30 21.33 3.13
N TYR A 272 -11.50 20.80 3.09
CA TYR A 272 -11.97 19.78 4.01
C TYR A 272 -12.41 18.55 3.24
N SER A 273 -12.04 17.36 3.72
CA SER A 273 -12.51 16.11 3.15
C SER A 273 -12.71 15.05 4.23
N ARG A 274 -13.77 14.28 4.09
CA ARG A 274 -13.99 13.03 4.82
C ARG A 274 -13.91 11.87 3.86
N ARG A 275 -13.12 10.85 4.22
CA ARG A 275 -12.87 9.65 3.39
C ARG A 275 -12.88 8.41 4.24
N GLN A 276 -12.99 7.24 3.60
CA GLN A 276 -12.72 5.95 4.24
C GLN A 276 -11.62 5.22 3.48
N ASP A 277 -10.82 4.46 4.24
CA ASP A 277 -9.86 3.50 3.70
C ASP A 277 -10.29 2.12 4.14
N LYS A 278 -10.47 1.23 3.16
CA LYS A 278 -10.90 -0.15 3.38
C LYS A 278 -9.68 -1.05 3.58
N PRO A 279 -9.76 -2.10 4.43
CA PRO A 279 -8.69 -3.09 4.54
C PRO A 279 -8.39 -3.78 3.22
N ARG A 280 -7.16 -4.26 3.05
CA ARG A 280 -6.83 -5.13 1.91
C ARG A 280 -7.51 -6.48 2.06
N TYR A 281 -7.82 -7.15 0.97
CA TYR A 281 -8.46 -8.49 1.01
C TYR A 281 -7.58 -9.52 1.71
N GLU A 282 -6.26 -9.36 1.62
CA GLU A 282 -5.31 -10.19 2.33
C GLU A 282 -5.42 -10.03 3.86
N ASP A 283 -5.56 -8.80 4.35
CA ASP A 283 -5.72 -8.51 5.78
C ASP A 283 -7.02 -9.09 6.37
N LEU A 284 -8.04 -9.31 5.53
CA LEU A 284 -9.32 -9.92 5.93
C LEU A 284 -9.27 -11.45 5.98
N ASN A 285 -8.32 -12.08 5.27
CA ASN A 285 -8.25 -13.53 5.15
C ASN A 285 -7.64 -14.16 6.41
N PRO A 286 -8.38 -14.99 7.18
CA PRO A 286 -7.94 -15.49 8.49
C PRO A 286 -6.91 -16.63 8.44
N PHE A 287 -6.29 -16.88 7.29
CA PHE A 287 -5.26 -17.91 7.15
C PHE A 287 -4.04 -17.62 8.03
N GLU A 288 -3.45 -18.69 8.57
CA GLU A 288 -2.25 -18.63 9.40
C GLU A 288 -1.02 -19.00 8.58
N TYR A 289 -0.24 -18.00 8.17
CA TYR A 289 1.01 -18.19 7.46
C TYR A 289 2.16 -18.28 8.46
N LEU A 290 2.82 -19.43 8.51
CA LEU A 290 4.01 -19.63 9.34
C LEU A 290 5.21 -18.91 8.71
N LEU A 291 5.84 -18.01 9.46
CA LEU A 291 7.18 -17.51 9.18
C LEU A 291 8.21 -18.53 9.67
N ASP A 292 8.01 -18.97 10.91
CA ASP A 292 8.61 -20.14 11.54
C ASP A 292 7.63 -20.71 12.57
N GLU A 293 8.01 -21.74 13.34
CA GLU A 293 7.12 -22.33 14.35
C GLU A 293 6.85 -21.41 15.58
N LEU A 294 7.62 -20.33 15.71
CA LEU A 294 7.53 -19.36 16.80
C LEU A 294 6.80 -18.07 16.38
N SER A 295 6.63 -17.86 15.07
CA SER A 295 6.10 -16.61 14.52
C SER A 295 5.20 -16.86 13.32
N TYR A 296 4.01 -16.31 13.30
CA TYR A 296 3.11 -16.40 12.17
C TYR A 296 2.32 -15.11 11.94
N TRP A 297 1.84 -14.97 10.72
CA TRP A 297 0.94 -13.91 10.32
C TRP A 297 -0.48 -14.48 10.13
N LYS A 298 -1.49 -13.69 10.54
CA LYS A 298 -2.90 -14.05 10.42
C LYS A 298 -3.72 -12.83 10.06
N GLY A 299 -4.59 -12.95 9.06
CA GLY A 299 -5.56 -11.91 8.75
C GLY A 299 -6.72 -11.87 9.76
N ASN A 300 -7.53 -10.82 9.64
CA ASN A 300 -8.64 -10.55 10.56
C ASN A 300 -9.92 -10.19 9.77
N PRO A 301 -10.89 -11.10 9.67
CA PRO A 301 -12.12 -10.87 8.92
C PRO A 301 -13.06 -9.82 9.55
N PHE A 302 -12.78 -9.38 10.77
CA PHE A 302 -13.59 -8.40 11.52
C PHE A 302 -13.08 -6.96 11.36
N LEU A 303 -12.13 -6.72 10.46
CA LEU A 303 -11.60 -5.38 10.22
C LEU A 303 -12.69 -4.45 9.66
N LYS A 304 -12.76 -3.26 10.27
CA LYS A 304 -13.63 -2.18 9.83
C LYS A 304 -12.83 -1.17 9.00
N PRO A 305 -13.44 -0.55 7.97
CA PRO A 305 -12.83 0.59 7.30
C PRO A 305 -12.57 1.74 8.27
N GLN A 306 -11.36 2.32 8.22
CA GLN A 306 -11.04 3.54 8.97
C GLN A 306 -11.61 4.78 8.28
N ILE A 307 -11.98 5.78 9.09
CA ILE A 307 -12.55 7.03 8.62
C ILE A 307 -11.57 8.17 8.87
N SER A 308 -11.22 8.88 7.83
CA SER A 308 -10.32 10.03 7.88
C SER A 308 -11.10 11.33 7.66
N ASN A 309 -10.91 12.29 8.58
CA ASN A 309 -11.34 13.68 8.43
C ASN A 309 -10.09 14.54 8.29
N LYS A 310 -9.95 15.28 7.19
CA LYS A 310 -8.74 16.07 6.92
C LYS A 310 -9.11 17.52 6.57
N LEU A 311 -8.45 18.47 7.23
CA LEU A 311 -8.50 19.90 6.95
C LEU A 311 -7.12 20.36 6.49
N ILE A 312 -7.05 21.12 5.39
CA ILE A 312 -5.79 21.65 4.85
C ILE A 312 -5.97 23.13 4.57
N LEU A 313 -5.05 23.95 5.08
CA LEU A 313 -4.83 25.32 4.64
C LEU A 313 -3.60 25.33 3.73
N SER A 314 -3.82 25.68 2.47
CA SER A 314 -2.78 25.69 1.42
C SER A 314 -2.46 27.13 1.02
N TYR A 315 -1.19 27.45 0.89
CA TYR A 315 -0.69 28.69 0.30
C TYR A 315 0.29 28.36 -0.82
N VAL A 316 0.01 28.86 -2.00
CA VAL A 316 0.89 28.71 -3.18
C VAL A 316 1.38 30.10 -3.58
N TRP A 317 2.69 30.22 -3.77
CA TRP A 317 3.33 31.45 -4.28
C TRP A 317 4.44 31.08 -5.26
N ASN A 318 4.23 31.36 -6.55
CA ASN A 318 5.16 30.98 -7.62
C ASN A 318 5.58 29.49 -7.51
N SER A 319 6.84 29.29 -7.13
CA SER A 319 7.48 27.98 -7.02
C SER A 319 7.39 27.36 -5.62
N LEU A 320 6.75 28.02 -4.66
CA LEU A 320 6.59 27.58 -3.28
C LEU A 320 5.14 27.18 -3.01
N SER A 321 4.94 26.01 -2.43
CA SER A 321 3.66 25.56 -1.88
C SER A 321 3.85 25.23 -0.39
N LEU A 322 2.98 25.77 0.47
CA LEU A 322 2.94 25.49 1.90
C LEU A 322 1.56 24.94 2.26
N ASN A 323 1.52 23.83 2.98
CA ASN A 323 0.29 23.19 3.44
C ASN A 323 0.35 22.96 4.95
N LEU A 324 -0.56 23.57 5.68
CA LEU A 324 -0.82 23.25 7.08
C LEU A 324 -2.02 22.30 7.13
N SER A 325 -1.86 21.12 7.70
CA SER A 325 -2.89 20.09 7.73
C SER A 325 -3.20 19.59 9.13
N TYR A 326 -4.46 19.27 9.36
CA TYR A 326 -4.91 18.48 10.50
C TYR A 326 -5.71 17.29 9.99
N SER A 327 -5.40 16.09 10.46
CA SER A 327 -6.18 14.90 10.16
C SER A 327 -6.49 14.10 11.43
N LYS A 328 -7.69 13.49 11.44
CA LYS A 328 -8.13 12.56 12.46
C LYS A 328 -8.63 11.30 11.76
N LEU A 329 -8.07 10.14 12.16
CA LEU A 329 -8.49 8.82 11.74
C LEU A 329 -9.23 8.16 12.91
N ASP A 330 -10.46 7.76 12.67
CA ASP A 330 -11.26 6.94 13.58
C ASP A 330 -11.27 5.49 13.06
N ASP A 331 -11.43 4.50 13.94
CA ASP A 331 -11.28 3.07 13.62
C ASP A 331 -9.94 2.73 12.95
N TYR A 332 -8.87 3.45 13.36
CA TYR A 332 -7.53 3.29 12.79
C TYR A 332 -7.09 1.83 12.89
N PHE A 333 -6.74 1.24 11.75
CA PHE A 333 -6.23 -0.12 11.69
C PHE A 333 -4.78 -0.15 11.22
N THR A 334 -4.02 -1.08 11.79
CA THR A 334 -2.62 -1.33 11.43
C THR A 334 -2.21 -2.74 11.85
N SER A 335 -1.11 -3.22 11.29
CA SER A 335 -0.49 -4.46 11.73
C SER A 335 0.10 -4.29 13.12
N ILE A 336 -0.07 -5.30 13.95
CA ILE A 336 0.44 -5.36 15.31
C ILE A 336 0.95 -6.76 15.59
N THR A 337 2.08 -6.84 16.31
CA THR A 337 2.62 -8.12 16.78
C THR A 337 2.21 -8.33 18.23
N ASP A 338 1.50 -9.42 18.48
CA ASP A 338 1.04 -9.83 19.79
C ASP A 338 1.79 -11.07 20.28
N ALA A 339 2.06 -11.14 21.59
CA ALA A 339 2.52 -12.36 22.21
C ALA A 339 1.41 -13.41 22.24
N LEU A 340 1.72 -14.63 21.84
CA LEU A 340 0.82 -15.78 21.95
C LEU A 340 1.44 -16.80 22.90
N GLY A 341 0.93 -16.86 24.12
CA GLY A 341 1.56 -17.60 25.21
C GLY A 341 2.95 -17.02 25.52
N THR A 342 3.86 -17.88 25.98
CA THR A 342 5.19 -17.48 26.46
C THR A 342 6.30 -17.53 25.40
N THR A 343 6.05 -18.15 24.24
CA THR A 343 7.11 -18.44 23.25
C THR A 343 6.81 -18.02 21.82
N LYS A 344 5.54 -17.79 21.49
CA LYS A 344 5.11 -17.50 20.12
C LYS A 344 4.62 -16.07 19.97
N THR A 345 4.64 -15.57 18.74
CA THR A 345 4.02 -14.31 18.35
C THR A 345 3.13 -14.46 17.14
N VAL A 346 2.10 -13.64 17.09
CA VAL A 346 1.23 -13.49 15.91
C VAL A 346 1.23 -12.04 15.48
N MET A 347 1.46 -11.83 14.18
CA MET A 347 1.28 -10.54 13.54
C MET A 347 -0.08 -10.52 12.84
N THR A 348 -0.93 -9.56 13.20
CA THR A 348 -2.27 -9.42 12.63
C THR A 348 -2.63 -7.94 12.48
N THR A 349 -3.47 -7.62 11.51
CA THR A 349 -4.05 -6.27 11.38
C THR A 349 -5.28 -6.16 12.27
N LYS A 350 -5.35 -5.09 13.08
CA LYS A 350 -6.47 -4.81 14.00
C LYS A 350 -6.89 -3.35 13.91
N ASN A 351 -8.18 -3.06 14.16
CA ASN A 351 -8.60 -1.70 14.50
C ASN A 351 -8.17 -1.42 15.92
N ILE A 352 -7.24 -0.51 16.11
CA ILE A 352 -6.54 -0.31 17.39
C ILE A 352 -6.84 1.03 18.07
N GLY A 353 -7.76 1.82 17.51
CA GLY A 353 -8.17 3.09 18.12
C GLY A 353 -8.23 4.25 17.16
N ALA A 354 -7.55 5.35 17.48
CA ALA A 354 -7.58 6.58 16.69
C ALA A 354 -6.18 7.17 16.49
N GLN A 355 -5.96 7.82 15.35
CA GLN A 355 -4.77 8.58 15.09
C GLN A 355 -5.12 10.04 14.79
N GLN A 356 -4.35 10.98 15.33
CA GLN A 356 -4.41 12.39 14.98
C GLN A 356 -3.04 12.85 14.47
N GLN A 357 -3.06 13.76 13.49
CA GLN A 357 -1.85 14.31 12.91
C GLN A 357 -2.02 15.80 12.63
N VAL A 358 -1.05 16.60 13.04
CA VAL A 358 -0.82 17.94 12.53
C VAL A 358 0.41 17.91 11.64
N GLY A 359 0.34 18.48 10.45
CA GLY A 359 1.44 18.51 9.49
C GLY A 359 1.64 19.88 8.87
N LEU A 360 2.91 20.28 8.72
CA LEU A 360 3.33 21.42 7.91
C LEU A 360 4.23 20.90 6.79
N GLU A 361 3.79 21.05 5.55
CA GLU A 361 4.52 20.61 4.36
C GLU A 361 4.90 21.83 3.52
N GLY A 362 6.15 21.86 3.06
CA GLY A 362 6.67 22.85 2.14
C GLY A 362 7.27 22.19 0.91
N LEU A 363 6.80 22.56 -0.28
CA LEU A 363 7.36 22.15 -1.56
C LEU A 363 7.90 23.40 -2.28
N PHE A 364 9.16 23.34 -2.66
CA PHE A 364 9.80 24.34 -3.52
C PHE A 364 10.36 23.65 -4.76
N SER A 365 10.00 24.14 -5.96
CA SER A 365 10.53 23.62 -7.22
C SER A 365 10.75 24.76 -8.20
N LYS A 366 12.01 24.97 -8.62
CA LYS A 366 12.37 26.09 -9.49
C LYS A 366 13.61 25.79 -10.31
N ARG A 367 13.60 26.24 -11.56
CA ARG A 367 14.83 26.41 -12.34
C ARG A 367 15.60 27.62 -11.82
N LEU A 368 16.67 27.37 -11.08
CA LEU A 368 17.50 28.42 -10.44
C LEU A 368 18.39 29.12 -11.46
N THR A 369 18.90 28.34 -12.42
CA THR A 369 19.70 28.83 -13.54
C THR A 369 19.32 28.03 -14.80
N PRO A 370 19.72 28.43 -16.03
CA PRO A 370 19.44 27.67 -17.23
C PRO A 370 19.96 26.21 -17.23
N TRP A 371 20.91 25.92 -16.36
CA TRP A 371 21.55 24.61 -16.24
C TRP A 371 21.23 23.88 -14.93
N TRP A 372 20.45 24.48 -13.99
CA TRP A 372 20.17 23.87 -12.69
C TRP A 372 18.68 23.95 -12.32
N ASP A 373 18.03 22.81 -12.32
CA ASP A 373 16.69 22.61 -11.78
C ASP A 373 16.81 22.06 -10.33
N PHE A 374 16.16 22.70 -9.38
CA PHE A 374 16.16 22.38 -7.96
C PHE A 374 14.75 22.13 -7.46
N SER A 375 14.58 21.06 -6.68
CA SER A 375 13.33 20.73 -5.99
C SER A 375 13.63 20.28 -4.56
N ALA A 376 12.86 20.76 -3.60
CA ALA A 376 12.94 20.35 -2.20
C ALA A 376 11.54 20.21 -1.61
N ASN A 377 11.34 19.16 -0.82
CA ASN A 377 10.15 18.95 -0.03
C ASN A 377 10.54 18.77 1.43
N LEU A 378 9.85 19.47 2.34
CA LEU A 378 10.01 19.37 3.79
C LEU A 378 8.64 19.15 4.42
N GLY A 379 8.48 18.03 5.12
CA GLY A 379 7.31 17.71 5.93
C GLY A 379 7.67 17.65 7.41
N LEU A 380 6.96 18.41 8.23
CA LEU A 380 7.05 18.38 9.68
C LEU A 380 5.70 17.92 10.22
N TYR A 381 5.71 16.84 11.01
CA TYR A 381 4.48 16.20 11.51
C TYR A 381 4.53 16.01 13.01
N TYR A 382 3.37 16.07 13.63
CA TYR A 382 3.17 15.66 15.01
C TYR A 382 2.02 14.66 15.07
N PHE A 383 2.34 13.43 15.46
CA PHE A 383 1.40 12.32 15.56
C PHE A 383 0.96 12.12 17.00
N VAL A 384 -0.32 11.80 17.18
CA VAL A 384 -0.91 11.30 18.41
C VAL A 384 -1.68 10.03 18.09
N ASN A 385 -1.11 8.88 18.46
CA ASN A 385 -1.74 7.57 18.29
C ASN A 385 -2.36 7.15 19.62
N LYS A 386 -3.68 6.97 19.64
CA LYS A 386 -4.41 6.44 20.79
C LYS A 386 -4.74 4.99 20.51
N LEU A 387 -4.07 4.10 21.21
CA LEU A 387 -4.32 2.67 21.15
C LEU A 387 -5.36 2.32 22.22
N ASP A 388 -6.45 1.70 21.81
CA ASP A 388 -7.52 1.22 22.67
C ASP A 388 -8.08 -0.07 22.06
N TYR A 389 -7.46 -1.20 22.38
CA TYR A 389 -7.93 -2.50 21.93
C TYR A 389 -7.64 -3.56 23.00
N GLU A 390 -8.59 -4.46 23.21
CA GLU A 390 -8.54 -5.47 24.26
C GLU A 390 -8.29 -4.82 25.64
N THR A 391 -7.22 -5.22 26.32
CA THR A 391 -6.80 -4.66 27.63
C THR A 391 -5.72 -3.59 27.49
N TYR A 392 -5.27 -3.29 26.27
CA TYR A 392 -4.15 -2.39 26.01
C TYR A 392 -4.65 -0.98 25.69
N LYS A 393 -4.30 0.00 26.55
CA LYS A 393 -4.67 1.40 26.40
C LYS A 393 -3.45 2.29 26.60
N GLU A 394 -2.97 2.88 25.52
CA GLU A 394 -1.79 3.72 25.52
C GLU A 394 -1.94 4.90 24.54
N GLU A 395 -1.23 5.99 24.82
CA GLU A 395 -1.16 7.15 23.94
C GLU A 395 0.30 7.46 23.59
N TYR A 396 0.63 7.42 22.31
CA TYR A 396 1.96 7.73 21.79
C TYR A 396 1.94 9.08 21.07
N LYS A 397 2.88 9.95 21.44
CA LYS A 397 3.06 11.29 20.86
C LYS A 397 4.46 11.40 20.26
N ARG A 398 4.56 11.79 19.00
CA ARG A 398 5.87 11.88 18.35
C ARG A 398 5.93 12.92 17.25
N PRO A 399 6.95 13.81 17.28
CA PRO A 399 7.31 14.61 16.11
C PRO A 399 8.02 13.76 15.06
N SER A 400 7.87 14.13 13.81
CA SER A 400 8.54 13.52 12.66
C SER A 400 8.90 14.59 11.63
N CYS A 401 10.02 14.39 10.95
CA CYS A 401 10.49 15.23 9.85
C CYS A 401 10.79 14.33 8.64
N LEU A 402 10.21 14.66 7.51
CA LEU A 402 10.51 14.06 6.21
C LEU A 402 11.12 15.15 5.32
N MET A 403 12.26 14.87 4.72
CA MET A 403 12.93 15.80 3.80
C MET A 403 13.34 15.04 2.53
N SER A 404 13.09 15.65 1.39
CA SER A 404 13.65 15.20 0.11
C SER A 404 14.17 16.39 -0.70
N VAL A 405 15.30 16.18 -1.37
CA VAL A 405 15.93 17.18 -2.24
C VAL A 405 16.30 16.51 -3.54
N SER A 406 16.01 17.16 -4.65
CA SER A 406 16.39 16.71 -5.99
C SER A 406 17.03 17.85 -6.77
N ASN A 407 18.14 17.53 -7.43
CA ASN A 407 18.85 18.43 -8.31
C ASN A 407 19.03 17.79 -9.68
N SER A 408 18.77 18.54 -10.73
CA SER A 408 19.11 18.18 -12.10
C SER A 408 20.02 19.25 -12.68
N ILE A 409 21.23 18.88 -13.02
CA ILE A 409 22.32 19.78 -13.39
C ILE A 409 22.78 19.45 -14.80
N LEU A 410 22.51 20.35 -15.73
CA LEU A 410 22.99 20.21 -17.11
C LEU A 410 24.47 20.57 -17.17
N LEU A 411 25.30 19.56 -17.40
CA LEU A 411 26.74 19.67 -17.56
C LEU A 411 27.12 19.91 -19.04
N PRO A 412 28.38 20.32 -19.33
CA PRO A 412 28.90 20.36 -20.69
C PRO A 412 28.71 19.04 -21.43
N LEU A 413 28.68 19.08 -22.76
CA LEU A 413 28.47 17.92 -23.65
C LEU A 413 27.05 17.34 -23.59
N GLY A 414 26.06 18.06 -23.03
CA GLY A 414 24.68 17.60 -22.92
C GLY A 414 24.49 16.45 -21.91
N LEU A 415 25.39 16.32 -20.94
CA LEU A 415 25.23 15.41 -19.82
C LEU A 415 24.28 16.02 -18.79
N ASN A 416 23.39 15.21 -18.23
CA ASN A 416 22.53 15.59 -17.12
C ASN A 416 22.95 14.82 -15.85
N LEU A 417 23.37 15.55 -14.83
CA LEU A 417 23.69 15.01 -13.50
C LEU A 417 22.46 15.17 -12.60
N GLU A 418 21.99 14.08 -12.06
CA GLU A 418 20.88 14.02 -11.10
C GLU A 418 21.42 13.65 -9.72
N LEU A 419 21.11 14.48 -8.71
CA LEU A 419 21.43 14.22 -7.31
C LEU A 419 20.14 14.28 -6.51
N SER A 420 19.73 13.18 -5.91
CA SER A 420 18.55 13.12 -5.07
C SER A 420 18.84 12.51 -3.72
N GLY A 421 18.33 13.16 -2.68
CA GLY A 421 18.47 12.70 -1.31
C GLY A 421 17.13 12.72 -0.59
N ARG A 422 16.93 11.77 0.31
CA ARG A 422 15.81 11.73 1.23
C ARG A 422 16.29 11.44 2.64
N TYR A 423 15.56 11.96 3.60
CA TYR A 423 15.77 11.71 5.02
C TYR A 423 14.44 11.66 5.74
N HIS A 424 14.27 10.67 6.58
CA HIS A 424 13.16 10.54 7.50
C HIS A 424 13.70 10.45 8.93
N SER A 425 13.27 11.36 9.78
CA SER A 425 13.65 11.32 11.18
C SER A 425 12.98 10.15 11.91
N LYS A 426 13.38 9.91 13.14
CA LYS A 426 12.68 8.98 14.03
C LYS A 426 11.18 9.31 14.07
N HIS A 427 10.32 8.31 13.82
CA HIS A 427 8.87 8.49 13.76
C HIS A 427 8.11 7.31 14.36
N GLN A 428 6.81 7.51 14.61
CA GLN A 428 5.93 6.45 15.07
C GLN A 428 5.63 5.51 13.89
N GLY A 429 5.77 4.20 14.13
CA GLY A 429 5.23 3.17 13.26
C GLY A 429 3.71 3.07 13.36
N GLY A 430 3.13 2.03 12.85
CA GLY A 430 1.69 1.84 12.85
C GLY A 430 1.08 1.80 14.25
N SER A 431 1.67 1.03 15.17
CA SER A 431 1.14 0.76 16.51
C SER A 431 2.04 1.34 17.60
N TYR A 432 2.60 0.49 18.45
CA TYR A 432 3.54 0.84 19.52
C TYR A 432 4.99 0.98 19.04
N GLU A 433 5.28 0.58 17.83
CA GLU A 433 6.61 0.55 17.26
C GLU A 433 7.11 1.95 16.89
N VAL A 434 8.41 2.12 16.98
CA VAL A 434 9.14 3.33 16.62
C VAL A 434 10.16 2.99 15.55
N ILE A 435 10.08 3.69 14.43
CA ILE A 435 11.02 3.55 13.32
C ILE A 435 12.20 4.49 13.56
N ARG A 436 13.44 3.96 13.44
CA ARG A 436 14.68 4.74 13.56
C ARG A 436 14.86 5.64 12.32
N PRO A 437 15.68 6.71 12.42
CA PRO A 437 15.96 7.55 11.28
C PRO A 437 16.58 6.76 10.13
N ASN A 438 16.13 7.04 8.90
CA ASN A 438 16.69 6.46 7.69
C ASN A 438 16.78 7.50 6.57
N GLY A 439 17.47 7.16 5.48
CA GLY A 439 17.57 8.02 4.32
C GLY A 439 18.45 7.43 3.23
N SER A 440 18.42 8.02 2.06
CA SER A 440 19.26 7.63 0.93
C SER A 440 19.81 8.85 0.18
N LEU A 441 20.93 8.67 -0.48
CA LEU A 441 21.46 9.57 -1.49
C LEU A 441 21.70 8.78 -2.77
N ASP A 442 21.13 9.30 -3.86
CA ASP A 442 21.21 8.72 -5.19
C ASP A 442 21.93 9.68 -6.13
N ILE A 443 22.74 9.14 -7.05
CA ILE A 443 23.42 9.89 -8.09
C ILE A 443 23.15 9.26 -9.45
N GLY A 444 22.74 10.07 -10.41
CA GLY A 444 22.47 9.67 -11.78
C GLY A 444 23.24 10.51 -12.80
N LEU A 445 23.70 9.89 -13.87
CA LEU A 445 24.24 10.57 -15.02
C LEU A 445 23.54 10.07 -16.27
N SER A 446 22.99 11.00 -17.07
CA SER A 446 22.28 10.63 -18.28
C SER A 446 22.64 11.55 -19.44
N ARG A 447 22.49 11.03 -20.66
CA ARG A 447 22.64 11.78 -21.89
C ARG A 447 21.62 11.33 -22.93
N MET A 448 21.16 12.27 -23.72
CA MET A 448 20.27 12.04 -24.86
C MET A 448 20.98 12.31 -26.19
N TRP A 449 20.63 11.53 -27.21
CA TRP A 449 21.10 11.65 -28.60
C TRP A 449 19.95 11.41 -29.58
N ALA A 450 20.18 11.65 -30.85
CA ALA A 450 19.25 11.40 -31.95
C ALA A 450 17.91 12.13 -31.75
N ASP A 451 17.94 13.43 -31.53
CA ASP A 451 16.77 14.27 -31.23
C ASP A 451 15.92 13.71 -30.08
N ASP A 452 16.59 13.43 -28.96
CA ASP A 452 16.01 12.91 -27.70
C ASP A 452 15.39 11.50 -27.80
N ARG A 453 15.67 10.76 -28.88
CA ARG A 453 15.15 9.40 -29.07
C ARG A 453 15.97 8.34 -28.35
N LEU A 454 17.27 8.54 -28.21
CA LEU A 454 18.16 7.60 -27.55
C LEU A 454 18.63 8.20 -26.22
N ARG A 455 18.31 7.56 -25.12
CA ARG A 455 18.78 7.93 -23.77
C ARG A 455 19.61 6.80 -23.17
N LEU A 456 20.81 7.15 -22.72
CA LEU A 456 21.62 6.30 -21.85
C LEU A 456 21.67 6.94 -20.46
N SER A 457 21.41 6.17 -19.42
CA SER A 457 21.53 6.63 -18.04
C SER A 457 22.21 5.60 -17.17
N LEU A 458 23.11 6.08 -16.31
CA LEU A 458 23.75 5.35 -15.23
C LEU A 458 23.26 5.93 -13.91
N LEU A 459 22.65 5.11 -13.06
CA LEU A 459 22.14 5.50 -11.76
C LEU A 459 22.76 4.63 -10.69
N MET A 460 23.24 5.25 -9.62
CA MET A 460 23.65 4.59 -8.39
C MET A 460 22.71 5.05 -7.27
N THR A 461 21.97 4.11 -6.68
CA THR A 461 21.04 4.37 -5.57
C THR A 461 21.69 4.06 -4.24
N ASP A 462 21.25 4.77 -3.20
CA ASP A 462 21.65 4.61 -1.80
C ASP A 462 23.17 4.41 -1.62
N ILE A 463 23.94 5.39 -2.11
CA ILE A 463 25.42 5.29 -2.16
C ILE A 463 26.04 5.03 -0.79
N PHE A 464 25.40 5.48 0.30
CA PHE A 464 25.86 5.29 1.68
C PHE A 464 25.29 4.05 2.36
N HIS A 465 24.36 3.33 1.71
CA HIS A 465 23.67 2.16 2.26
C HIS A 465 22.98 2.45 3.60
N THR A 466 22.24 3.56 3.64
CA THR A 466 21.55 4.06 4.84
C THR A 466 20.03 3.92 4.77
N ASP A 467 19.50 3.39 3.66
CA ASP A 467 18.08 3.10 3.48
C ASP A 467 17.72 1.74 4.12
N ARG A 468 17.70 1.76 5.44
CA ARG A 468 17.35 0.60 6.28
C ARG A 468 16.20 0.94 7.19
N TRP A 469 15.35 -0.04 7.46
CA TRP A 469 14.20 0.09 8.33
C TRP A 469 14.44 -0.69 9.61
N ASP A 470 14.82 0.02 10.66
CA ASP A 470 15.00 -0.53 11.99
C ASP A 470 13.89 -0.03 12.89
N ASN A 471 13.11 -0.94 13.47
CA ASN A 471 12.00 -0.63 14.36
C ASN A 471 12.28 -1.18 15.74
N TYR A 472 11.74 -0.54 16.77
CA TYR A 472 11.70 -1.11 18.11
C TYR A 472 10.41 -0.71 18.80
N GLY A 473 9.92 -1.56 19.69
CA GLY A 473 8.70 -1.30 20.43
C GLY A 473 8.59 -2.16 21.67
N HIS A 474 7.78 -1.70 22.63
CA HIS A 474 7.49 -2.38 23.87
C HIS A 474 5.97 -2.47 24.05
N LYS A 475 5.50 -3.67 24.38
CA LYS A 475 4.08 -3.94 24.66
C LYS A 475 3.92 -5.03 25.72
N GLY A 476 3.60 -4.64 26.93
CA GLY A 476 3.44 -5.59 28.04
C GLY A 476 4.73 -6.38 28.33
N ALA A 477 4.70 -7.70 28.18
CA ALA A 477 5.87 -8.56 28.36
C ALA A 477 6.68 -8.77 27.06
N LEU A 478 6.33 -8.08 25.98
CA LEU A 478 6.98 -8.18 24.66
C LEU A 478 7.81 -6.94 24.36
N ASP A 479 9.13 -7.11 24.24
CA ASP A 479 10.04 -6.15 23.61
C ASP A 479 10.42 -6.70 22.24
N LEU A 480 10.24 -5.90 21.20
CA LEU A 480 10.52 -6.29 19.82
C LEU A 480 11.40 -5.24 19.16
N THR A 481 12.54 -5.67 18.64
CA THR A 481 13.37 -4.89 17.72
C THR A 481 13.41 -5.65 16.40
N THR A 482 13.05 -5.01 15.30
CA THR A 482 13.08 -5.59 13.97
C THR A 482 13.97 -4.77 13.06
N TRP A 483 14.65 -5.43 12.14
CA TRP A 483 15.43 -4.76 11.09
C TRP A 483 15.09 -5.37 9.74
N PHE A 484 15.10 -4.50 8.73
CA PHE A 484 14.82 -4.88 7.37
C PHE A 484 15.80 -4.17 6.43
N GLY A 485 16.60 -4.95 5.72
CA GLY A 485 17.54 -4.49 4.70
C GLY A 485 17.08 -4.90 3.31
N SER A 486 16.67 -3.94 2.47
CA SER A 486 16.45 -4.20 1.05
C SER A 486 17.78 -4.06 0.29
N GLU A 487 17.81 -4.58 -0.93
CA GLU A 487 18.91 -4.28 -1.88
C GLU A 487 18.77 -2.83 -2.38
N SER A 488 18.95 -1.85 -1.48
CA SER A 488 18.79 -0.42 -1.78
C SER A 488 19.95 0.14 -2.60
N ARG A 489 21.18 -0.35 -2.35
CA ARG A 489 22.39 0.08 -3.06
C ARG A 489 22.56 -0.69 -4.35
N LYS A 490 22.26 -0.05 -5.48
CA LYS A 490 22.30 -0.62 -6.84
C LYS A 490 22.99 0.30 -7.80
N VAL A 491 23.65 -0.30 -8.81
CA VAL A 491 24.11 0.39 -10.01
C VAL A 491 23.22 -0.07 -11.17
N ILE A 492 22.54 0.88 -11.80
CA ILE A 492 21.55 0.61 -12.86
C ILE A 492 22.02 1.30 -14.14
N LEU A 493 22.30 0.53 -15.18
CA LEU A 493 22.50 1.02 -16.52
C LEU A 493 21.22 0.85 -17.31
N ARG A 494 20.71 1.96 -17.87
CA ARG A 494 19.48 1.94 -18.67
C ARG A 494 19.75 2.53 -20.04
N LEU A 495 19.39 1.80 -21.07
CA LEU A 495 19.35 2.25 -22.45
C LEU A 495 17.88 2.31 -22.89
N SER A 496 17.42 3.47 -23.36
CA SER A 496 16.05 3.67 -23.86
C SER A 496 16.09 4.25 -25.26
N TYR A 497 15.31 3.69 -26.17
CA TYR A 497 15.13 4.19 -27.51
C TYR A 497 13.64 4.37 -27.83
N SER A 498 13.24 5.58 -28.22
CA SER A 498 11.85 5.92 -28.54
C SER A 498 11.58 5.75 -30.02
N LEU A 499 10.70 4.81 -30.36
CA LEU A 499 10.22 4.56 -31.73
C LEU A 499 8.87 5.27 -31.94
N GLY A 500 8.74 6.07 -33.01
CA GLY A 500 7.48 6.71 -33.40
C GLY A 500 7.20 8.05 -32.71
N LYS A 501 6.10 8.70 -33.17
CA LYS A 501 5.63 10.02 -32.69
C LYS A 501 4.23 10.00 -32.08
N GLN A 502 3.62 8.82 -31.93
CA GLN A 502 2.23 8.75 -31.45
C GLN A 502 2.14 8.94 -29.93
N LYS A 503 1.31 9.91 -29.53
CA LYS A 503 0.82 10.03 -28.14
C LYS A 503 -0.48 9.25 -28.05
N PHE A 504 -0.50 8.20 -27.24
CA PHE A 504 -1.74 7.51 -26.89
C PHE A 504 -2.35 8.19 -25.65
N ASN A 505 -3.63 8.55 -25.75
CA ASN A 505 -4.38 8.96 -24.56
C ASN A 505 -4.80 7.68 -23.83
N LYS A 506 -4.16 7.41 -22.71
CA LYS A 506 -4.53 6.29 -21.84
C LYS A 506 -5.76 6.71 -21.00
N VAL A 507 -6.77 5.88 -20.97
CA VAL A 507 -7.85 5.97 -19.97
C VAL A 507 -7.42 5.12 -18.79
N GLU A 508 -7.31 5.72 -17.62
CA GLU A 508 -7.01 5.00 -16.39
C GLU A 508 -8.27 4.30 -15.89
N SER A 509 -8.13 3.07 -15.41
CA SER A 509 -9.19 2.36 -14.69
C SER A 509 -9.51 3.14 -13.41
N SER A 510 -10.79 3.33 -13.13
CA SER A 510 -11.28 4.05 -11.93
C SER A 510 -11.50 3.14 -10.72
N LEU A 511 -11.03 1.88 -10.79
CA LEU A 511 -11.23 0.89 -9.73
C LEU A 511 -10.26 1.10 -8.57
N GLY A 512 -10.66 1.89 -7.56
CA GLY A 512 -9.95 1.94 -6.26
C GLY A 512 -9.91 0.59 -5.53
N GLU A 513 -10.77 -0.35 -5.89
CA GLU A 513 -10.78 -1.72 -5.38
C GLU A 513 -9.54 -2.53 -5.80
N LEU A 514 -8.87 -2.16 -6.90
CA LEU A 514 -7.63 -2.80 -7.35
C LEU A 514 -6.45 -2.55 -6.40
N ASP A 515 -6.46 -1.44 -5.68
CA ASP A 515 -5.41 -1.08 -4.72
C ASP A 515 -5.44 -1.96 -3.46
N ARG A 516 -6.49 -2.78 -3.31
CA ARG A 516 -6.72 -3.69 -2.17
C ARG A 516 -6.30 -5.14 -2.47
N LEU A 517 -5.88 -5.45 -3.71
CA LEU A 517 -5.43 -6.78 -4.13
C LEU A 517 -4.01 -7.13 -3.62
#